data_f054610e383290ab5c97fb3c5cc9864d
#
_entry.id   f054610e383290ab5c97fb3c5cc9864d
#
_cell.length_a   1.000
_cell.length_b   1.000
_cell.length_c   1.000
_cell.angle_alpha   90.00
_cell.angle_beta   90.00
_cell.angle_gamma   90.00
#
_symmetry.space_group_name_H-M   'P 1'
#
loop_
_entity.id
_entity.type
_entity.pdbx_description
1 polymer ?
#
loop_
_entity_poly.entity_id
_entity_poly.type
_entity_poly.pdbx_seq_one_letter_code
_entity_poly.pdbx_strand_id
1 'polypeptide(L)'
;MLTGSELPLVDENALVAEALLEISNKGLGMTGVIDNQGILIGIFTDGDLRRILDARIDLHTATVTQVMTKGGKTTMPEQLAVEALNLMETHKISALMVTDETRKPVGAFNMHMLLKAGVL
;
A
#
# COMPACT_ATOMS: atom_id res chain seq x y z
N MET A 1 -1.95 7.21 12.09
CA MET A 1 -2.01 6.40 10.85
C MET A 1 -3.44 6.11 10.45
N LEU A 2 -3.66 5.72 9.21
CA LEU A 2 -4.97 5.33 8.75
C LEU A 2 -5.30 3.92 9.26
N THR A 3 -6.54 3.72 9.70
CA THR A 3 -7.02 2.44 10.22
C THR A 3 -8.48 2.24 9.81
N GLY A 4 -8.98 1.02 9.96
CA GLY A 4 -10.37 0.70 9.70
C GLY A 4 -10.80 1.06 8.29
N SER A 5 -11.89 1.80 8.16
CA SER A 5 -12.45 2.17 6.85
C SER A 5 -11.60 3.17 6.08
N GLU A 6 -10.65 3.83 6.73
CA GLU A 6 -9.72 4.75 6.07
C GLU A 6 -8.52 4.04 5.47
N LEU A 7 -8.33 2.77 5.78
CA LEU A 7 -7.21 1.98 5.31
C LEU A 7 -7.38 1.66 3.82
N PRO A 8 -6.40 2.01 2.95
CA PRO A 8 -6.54 1.74 1.52
C PRO A 8 -6.30 0.25 1.22
N LEU A 9 -7.34 -0.47 0.86
CA LEU A 9 -7.29 -1.89 0.54
C LEU A 9 -8.21 -2.20 -0.63
N VAL A 10 -7.77 -3.11 -1.49
CA VAL A 10 -8.61 -3.68 -2.54
C VAL A 10 -8.47 -5.20 -2.53
N ASP A 11 -9.48 -5.87 -3.06
CA ASP A 11 -9.50 -7.31 -3.22
C ASP A 11 -8.54 -7.74 -4.34
N GLU A 12 -8.01 -8.94 -4.25
CA GLU A 12 -7.10 -9.49 -5.24
C GLU A 12 -7.67 -9.57 -6.65
N ASN A 13 -9.00 -9.60 -6.77
CA ASN A 13 -9.69 -9.66 -8.06
C ASN A 13 -10.11 -8.28 -8.57
N ALA A 14 -9.81 -7.23 -7.84
CA ALA A 14 -10.15 -5.87 -8.26
C ALA A 14 -9.43 -5.50 -9.55
N LEU A 15 -10.11 -4.72 -10.39
CA LEU A 15 -9.48 -4.16 -11.58
C LEU A 15 -8.52 -3.04 -11.18
N VAL A 16 -7.52 -2.80 -12.02
CA VAL A 16 -6.56 -1.71 -11.77
C VAL A 16 -7.28 -0.37 -11.61
N ALA A 17 -8.32 -0.11 -12.42
CA ALA A 17 -9.10 1.12 -12.30
C ALA A 17 -9.73 1.27 -10.91
N GLU A 18 -10.18 0.18 -10.29
CA GLU A 18 -10.73 0.21 -8.94
C GLU A 18 -9.64 0.51 -7.91
N ALA A 19 -8.45 -0.05 -8.10
CA ALA A 19 -7.31 0.23 -7.22
C ALA A 19 -6.92 1.71 -7.27
N LEU A 20 -6.98 2.33 -8.46
CA LEU A 20 -6.69 3.75 -8.62
C LEU A 20 -7.70 4.62 -7.88
N LEU A 21 -8.98 4.25 -7.91
CA LEU A 21 -10.01 4.96 -7.14
C LEU A 21 -9.73 4.88 -5.65
N GLU A 22 -9.32 3.71 -5.16
CA GLU A 22 -9.01 3.53 -3.74
C GLU A 22 -7.82 4.40 -3.32
N ILE A 23 -6.76 4.43 -4.14
CA ILE A 23 -5.59 5.28 -3.87
C ILE A 23 -6.02 6.75 -3.79
N SER A 24 -6.83 7.19 -4.74
CA SER A 24 -7.30 8.58 -4.80
C SER A 24 -8.18 8.92 -3.59
N ASN A 25 -9.11 8.04 -3.24
CA ASN A 25 -10.06 8.28 -2.16
C ASN A 25 -9.41 8.32 -0.78
N LYS A 26 -8.40 7.49 -0.56
CA LYS A 26 -7.75 7.40 0.77
C LYS A 26 -6.56 8.34 0.91
N GLY A 27 -5.99 8.80 -0.19
CA GLY A 27 -4.97 9.85 -0.18
C GLY A 27 -3.61 9.45 0.34
N LEU A 28 -3.30 8.15 0.41
CA LEU A 28 -2.02 7.67 0.93
C LEU A 28 -0.94 7.51 -0.14
N GLY A 29 -1.33 7.44 -1.42
CA GLY A 29 -0.40 7.21 -2.53
C GLY A 29 -0.17 5.75 -2.84
N MET A 30 -0.87 4.84 -2.15
CA MET A 30 -0.79 3.41 -2.40
C MET A 30 -2.05 2.73 -1.88
N THR A 31 -2.26 1.50 -2.32
CA THR A 31 -3.27 0.61 -1.73
C THR A 31 -2.66 -0.77 -1.50
N GLY A 32 -3.10 -1.43 -0.44
CA GLY A 32 -2.79 -2.83 -0.23
C GLY A 32 -3.74 -3.71 -1.02
N VAL A 33 -3.28 -4.89 -1.40
CA VAL A 33 -4.08 -5.90 -2.08
C VAL A 33 -4.20 -7.09 -1.13
N ILE A 34 -5.43 -7.48 -0.83
CA ILE A 34 -5.69 -8.57 0.11
C ILE A 34 -6.39 -9.74 -0.59
N ASP A 35 -6.16 -10.93 -0.07
CA ASP A 35 -6.85 -12.13 -0.53
C ASP A 35 -8.20 -12.28 0.17
N ASN A 36 -8.91 -13.37 -0.09
CA ASN A 36 -10.23 -13.61 0.49
C ASN A 36 -10.21 -13.86 2.00
N GLN A 37 -9.03 -14.02 2.60
CA GLN A 37 -8.86 -14.17 4.04
C GLN A 37 -8.40 -12.87 4.71
N GLY A 38 -8.27 -11.81 3.94
CA GLY A 38 -7.82 -10.52 4.45
C GLY A 38 -6.30 -10.41 4.60
N ILE A 39 -5.54 -11.34 4.05
CA ILE A 39 -4.09 -11.34 4.11
C ILE A 39 -3.52 -10.43 3.03
N LEU A 40 -2.56 -9.59 3.40
CA LEU A 40 -1.89 -8.71 2.44
C LEU A 40 -0.99 -9.53 1.53
N ILE A 41 -1.28 -9.54 0.23
CA ILE A 41 -0.52 -10.28 -0.75
C ILE A 41 0.31 -9.41 -1.67
N GLY A 42 0.05 -8.12 -1.68
CA GLY A 42 0.81 -7.20 -2.50
C GLY A 42 0.45 -5.76 -2.26
N ILE A 43 1.13 -4.88 -2.96
CA ILE A 43 0.96 -3.43 -2.86
C ILE A 43 0.92 -2.86 -4.27
N PHE A 44 0.02 -1.89 -4.48
CA PHE A 44 -0.08 -1.16 -5.74
C PHE A 44 0.17 0.32 -5.47
N THR A 45 1.16 0.89 -6.16
CA THR A 45 1.62 2.26 -5.95
C THR A 45 1.59 3.06 -7.24
N ASP A 46 1.88 4.37 -7.14
CA ASP A 46 2.03 5.23 -8.32
C ASP A 46 3.14 4.74 -9.25
N GLY A 47 4.20 4.13 -8.70
CA GLY A 47 5.26 3.55 -9.52
C GLY A 47 4.76 2.37 -10.34
N ASP A 48 3.90 1.53 -9.76
CA ASP A 48 3.28 0.43 -10.49
C ASP A 48 2.37 0.96 -11.60
N LEU A 49 1.61 2.03 -11.32
CA LEU A 49 0.77 2.66 -12.33
C LEU A 49 1.60 3.16 -13.50
N ARG A 50 2.73 3.80 -13.22
CA ARG A 50 3.59 4.32 -14.28
C ARG A 50 4.09 3.20 -15.19
N ARG A 51 4.48 2.06 -14.60
CA ARG A 51 4.93 0.91 -15.37
C ARG A 51 3.84 0.35 -16.28
N ILE A 52 2.61 0.24 -15.77
CA ILE A 52 1.52 -0.30 -16.58
C ILE A 52 1.09 0.65 -17.69
N LEU A 53 1.19 1.95 -17.47
CA LEU A 53 0.92 2.94 -18.53
C LEU A 53 1.97 2.84 -19.64
N ASP A 54 3.24 2.69 -19.26
CA ASP A 54 4.32 2.51 -20.24
C ASP A 54 4.15 1.22 -21.04
N ALA A 55 3.67 0.17 -20.39
CA ALA A 55 3.41 -1.13 -21.03
C ALA A 55 2.09 -1.17 -21.80
N ARG A 56 1.30 -0.08 -21.78
CA ARG A 56 0.01 0.05 -22.46
C ARG A 56 -1.00 -1.03 -22.02
N ILE A 57 -0.97 -1.39 -20.75
CA ILE A 57 -1.92 -2.34 -20.19
C ILE A 57 -3.27 -1.62 -19.97
N ASP A 58 -4.36 -2.28 -20.33
CA ASP A 58 -5.71 -1.73 -20.16
C ASP A 58 -6.12 -1.78 -18.70
N LEU A 59 -6.32 -0.61 -18.09
CA LEU A 59 -6.67 -0.47 -16.68
C LEU A 59 -8.05 -1.04 -16.36
N HIS A 60 -8.91 -1.14 -17.35
CA HIS A 60 -10.30 -1.57 -17.16
C HIS A 60 -10.50 -3.08 -17.33
N THR A 61 -9.47 -3.80 -17.76
CA THR A 61 -9.54 -5.26 -17.93
C THR A 61 -8.49 -5.99 -17.12
N ALA A 62 -7.36 -5.37 -16.81
CA ALA A 62 -6.32 -5.99 -15.99
C ALA A 62 -6.72 -6.01 -14.53
N THR A 63 -6.44 -7.12 -13.84
CA THR A 63 -6.63 -7.20 -12.39
C THR A 63 -5.40 -6.65 -11.68
N VAL A 64 -5.60 -6.14 -10.49
CA VAL A 64 -4.51 -5.56 -9.70
C VAL A 64 -3.43 -6.60 -9.38
N THR A 65 -3.82 -7.87 -9.21
CA THR A 65 -2.89 -8.96 -8.95
C THR A 65 -1.87 -9.15 -10.07
N GLN A 66 -2.26 -8.89 -11.31
CA GLN A 66 -1.38 -9.05 -12.47
C GLN A 66 -0.27 -8.00 -12.52
N VAL A 67 -0.47 -6.85 -11.89
CA VAL A 67 0.43 -5.69 -12.04
C VAL A 67 1.02 -5.20 -10.72
N MET A 68 0.52 -5.66 -9.58
CA MET A 68 0.99 -5.23 -8.27
C MET A 68 2.43 -5.67 -8.00
N THR A 69 3.05 -5.05 -7.00
CA THR A 69 4.28 -5.54 -6.42
C THR A 69 3.91 -6.61 -5.39
N LYS A 70 4.35 -7.84 -5.60
CA LYS A 70 4.03 -8.96 -4.70
C LYS A 70 4.72 -8.76 -3.35
N GLY A 71 4.00 -9.12 -2.29
CA GLY A 71 4.47 -8.96 -0.93
C GLY A 71 4.53 -7.50 -0.52
N GLY A 72 5.62 -6.84 -0.83
CA GLY A 72 5.84 -5.47 -0.43
C GLY A 72 6.45 -5.37 0.96
N LYS A 73 7.02 -4.22 1.27
CA LYS A 73 7.60 -3.96 2.59
C LYS A 73 6.49 -3.55 3.55
N THR A 74 6.55 -4.08 4.77
CA THR A 74 5.58 -3.77 5.82
C THR A 74 6.30 -3.56 7.14
N THR A 75 5.59 -2.98 8.11
CA THR A 75 6.06 -2.88 9.48
C THR A 75 4.96 -3.43 10.40
N MET A 76 5.30 -3.63 11.67
CA MET A 76 4.35 -4.14 12.66
C MET A 76 4.06 -3.06 13.71
N PRO A 77 2.89 -3.10 14.38
CA PRO A 77 2.51 -2.03 15.30
C PRO A 77 3.52 -1.77 16.41
N GLU A 78 4.21 -2.81 16.87
CA GLU A 78 5.18 -2.69 17.97
C GLU A 78 6.54 -2.14 17.52
N GLN A 79 6.77 -1.96 16.21
CA GLN A 79 8.02 -1.38 15.75
C GLN A 79 8.04 0.12 15.98
N LEU A 80 9.21 0.65 16.33
CA LEU A 80 9.37 2.08 16.55
C LEU A 80 9.25 2.87 15.23
N ALA A 81 8.73 4.08 15.34
CA ALA A 81 8.57 4.96 14.18
C ALA A 81 9.90 5.21 13.46
N VAL A 82 11.01 5.30 14.22
CA VAL A 82 12.34 5.48 13.64
C VAL A 82 12.74 4.28 12.78
N GLU A 83 12.41 3.07 13.22
CA GLU A 83 12.70 1.86 12.44
C GLU A 83 11.88 1.86 11.15
N ALA A 84 10.61 2.26 11.21
CA ALA A 84 9.76 2.37 10.02
C ALA A 84 10.32 3.42 9.06
N LEU A 85 10.77 4.55 9.58
CA LEU A 85 11.39 5.59 8.76
C LEU A 85 12.64 5.07 8.05
N ASN A 86 13.49 4.36 8.77
CA ASN A 86 14.70 3.77 8.18
C ASN A 86 14.35 2.79 7.06
N LEU A 87 13.31 1.98 7.26
CA LEU A 87 12.84 1.05 6.24
C LEU A 87 12.38 1.79 4.98
N MET A 88 11.64 2.88 5.16
CA MET A 88 11.15 3.70 4.05
C MET A 88 12.30 4.36 3.29
N GLU A 89 13.28 4.89 4.01
CA GLU A 89 14.45 5.52 3.39
C GLU A 89 15.32 4.50 2.65
N THR A 90 15.57 3.35 3.27
CA THR A 90 16.39 2.30 2.67
C THR A 90 15.80 1.79 1.36
N HIS A 91 14.48 1.63 1.31
CA HIS A 91 13.79 1.10 0.14
C HIS A 91 13.20 2.19 -0.77
N LYS A 92 13.42 3.46 -0.43
CA LYS A 92 12.94 4.62 -1.21
C LYS A 92 11.43 4.58 -1.44
N ILE A 93 10.68 4.27 -0.39
CA ILE A 93 9.22 4.24 -0.42
C ILE A 93 8.68 5.34 0.49
N SER A 94 7.56 5.92 0.10
CA SER A 94 6.97 7.07 0.80
C SER A 94 5.76 6.70 1.65
N ALA A 95 5.30 5.46 1.56
CA ALA A 95 4.16 4.96 2.32
C ALA A 95 4.42 3.52 2.73
N LEU A 96 3.81 3.10 3.84
CA LEU A 96 4.06 1.79 4.42
C LEU A 96 2.80 1.23 5.03
N MET A 97 2.52 -0.05 4.75
CA MET A 97 1.44 -0.79 5.40
C MET A 97 1.93 -1.33 6.73
N VAL A 98 1.04 -1.31 7.72
CA VAL A 98 1.27 -1.91 9.02
C VAL A 98 0.44 -3.18 9.10
N THR A 99 1.08 -4.30 9.38
CA THR A 99 0.41 -5.60 9.46
C THR A 99 0.63 -6.24 10.81
N ASP A 100 -0.25 -7.16 11.17
CA ASP A 100 0.00 -8.04 12.32
C ASP A 100 0.92 -9.19 11.91
N GLU A 101 1.18 -10.10 12.82
CA GLU A 101 2.08 -11.24 12.60
C GLU A 101 1.56 -12.23 11.55
N THR A 102 0.25 -12.22 11.28
CA THR A 102 -0.33 -13.05 10.23
C THR A 102 -0.42 -12.34 8.89
N ARG A 103 0.13 -11.15 8.80
CA ARG A 103 0.18 -10.30 7.62
C ARG A 103 -1.18 -9.71 7.24
N LYS A 104 -2.07 -9.58 8.23
CA LYS A 104 -3.32 -8.83 8.03
C LYS A 104 -3.06 -7.35 8.23
N PRO A 105 -3.46 -6.49 7.28
CA PRO A 105 -3.23 -5.05 7.42
C PRO A 105 -4.08 -4.48 8.55
N VAL A 106 -3.43 -3.72 9.43
CA VAL A 106 -4.08 -3.07 10.58
C VAL A 106 -3.92 -1.56 10.54
N GLY A 107 -3.06 -1.04 9.68
CA GLY A 107 -2.87 0.39 9.54
C GLY A 107 -2.01 0.72 8.34
N ALA A 108 -1.88 2.01 8.06
CA ALA A 108 -1.01 2.52 7.01
C ALA A 108 -0.66 3.97 7.31
N PHE A 109 0.53 4.39 6.87
CA PHE A 109 0.96 5.78 7.01
C PHE A 109 1.93 6.13 5.89
N ASN A 110 2.15 7.43 5.71
CA ASN A 110 3.15 7.92 4.77
C ASN A 110 4.16 8.82 5.48
N MET A 111 5.20 9.21 4.75
CA MET A 111 6.26 10.06 5.29
C MET A 111 5.71 11.37 5.86
N HIS A 112 4.73 11.96 5.19
CA HIS A 112 4.10 13.21 5.62
C HIS A 112 3.46 13.07 7.02
N MET A 113 2.81 11.94 7.27
CA MET A 113 2.18 11.67 8.58
C MET A 113 3.23 11.55 9.68
N LEU A 114 4.38 10.94 9.36
CA LEU A 114 5.50 10.86 10.31
C LEU A 114 6.07 12.24 10.62
N LEU A 115 6.21 13.09 9.62
CA LEU A 115 6.67 14.47 9.81
C LEU A 115 5.72 15.25 10.72
N LYS A 116 4.42 15.12 10.49
CA LYS A 116 3.40 15.79 11.32
C LYS A 116 3.42 15.29 12.76
N ALA A 117 3.76 14.04 12.97
CA ALA A 117 3.83 13.45 14.30
C ALA A 117 5.11 13.84 15.06
N GLY A 118 6.02 14.58 14.42
CA GLY A 118 7.25 15.04 15.05
C GLY A 118 8.35 13.97 15.13
N VAL A 119 8.31 12.97 14.27
CA VAL A 119 9.30 11.89 14.26
C VAL A 119 10.63 12.33 13.64
N LEU A 120 10.56 13.33 12.78
CA LEU A 120 11.76 13.84 12.09
C LEU A 120 12.22 15.19 12.60
#